data_ad603e6e6583b5cc916c5c78bf1e86db
#
_entry.id   ad603e6e6583b5cc916c5c78bf1e86db
#
_cell.length_a   1.000
_cell.length_b   1.000
_cell.length_c   1.000
_cell.angle_alpha   90.00
_cell.angle_beta   90.00
_cell.angle_gamma   90.00
#
_symmetry.space_group_name_H-M   'P 1'
#
loop_
_entity.id
_entity.type
_entity.pdbx_description
1 polymer ?
#
loop_
_entity_poly.entity_id
_entity_poly.type
_entity_poly.pdbx_seq_one_letter_code
_entity_poly.pdbx_strand_id
1 'polypeptide(L)'
;EMIGYHKDSTASKSYLITMQNEQRIEAGYWPEELMPQKVDYSKLGLSEKSAMHFFNSLLAFDKKDATALQLEIDGLNRQLSKASLLVNDEGIAMCSAGPTRYAPTKEGLKKTQVVIHQMEAMLAQLKGDAPLTEERLAKATQLEGECSYDAGPPFIAYPSFEQYGDWLLAQNRPEEALVQFNQSLSNRKNRNKALRGKIAALEALSRTDEAKEVRAVIVQFTSAQKVAAR
;
A
#
# COMPACT_ATOMS: atom_id res chain seq x y z
N GLU A 1 -0.30 16.80 -17.12
CA GLU A 1 0.63 17.13 -18.21
C GLU A 1 1.44 15.92 -18.72
N MET A 2 2.04 15.11 -17.83
CA MET A 2 2.88 13.97 -18.22
C MET A 2 2.17 12.95 -19.13
N ILE A 3 0.88 12.67 -18.91
CA ILE A 3 0.08 11.77 -19.75
C ILE A 3 -0.31 12.40 -21.08
N GLY A 4 -0.43 13.74 -21.15
CA GLY A 4 -0.72 14.44 -22.39
C GLY A 4 0.38 14.27 -23.45
N TYR A 5 1.63 14.21 -23.03
CA TYR A 5 2.79 14.04 -23.92
C TYR A 5 3.10 12.58 -24.25
N HIS A 6 2.68 11.61 -23.40
CA HIS A 6 3.06 10.19 -23.51
C HIS A 6 1.87 9.26 -23.27
N LYS A 7 0.74 9.54 -23.93
CA LYS A 7 -0.54 8.80 -23.76
C LYS A 7 -0.41 7.27 -23.75
N ASP A 8 0.52 6.74 -24.52
CA ASP A 8 0.72 5.30 -24.68
C ASP A 8 1.91 4.74 -23.89
N SER A 9 2.63 5.59 -23.13
CA SER A 9 3.78 5.16 -22.35
C SER A 9 3.34 4.34 -21.12
N THR A 10 3.73 3.06 -21.08
CA THR A 10 3.52 2.19 -19.91
C THR A 10 4.24 2.73 -18.69
N ALA A 11 5.43 3.31 -18.85
CA ALA A 11 6.19 3.90 -17.76
C ALA A 11 5.46 5.09 -17.13
N SER A 12 4.90 6.00 -17.93
CA SER A 12 4.14 7.16 -17.42
C SER A 12 2.90 6.72 -16.65
N LYS A 13 2.20 5.67 -17.11
CA LYS A 13 1.04 5.11 -16.42
C LYS A 13 1.43 4.45 -15.08
N SER A 14 2.55 3.72 -15.05
CA SER A 14 3.09 3.10 -13.84
C SER A 14 3.47 4.17 -12.81
N TYR A 15 4.17 5.23 -13.21
CA TYR A 15 4.49 6.35 -12.31
C TYR A 15 3.25 7.07 -11.79
N LEU A 16 2.26 7.30 -12.65
CA LEU A 16 1.02 7.98 -12.23
C LEU A 16 0.32 7.22 -11.10
N ILE A 17 0.10 5.90 -11.26
CA ILE A 17 -0.59 5.14 -10.22
C ILE A 17 0.22 5.05 -8.92
N THR A 18 1.55 5.00 -9.02
CA THR A 18 2.43 5.06 -7.84
C THR A 18 2.25 6.40 -7.12
N MET A 19 2.32 7.52 -7.84
CA MET A 19 2.13 8.86 -7.26
C MET A 19 0.74 9.05 -6.65
N GLN A 20 -0.31 8.52 -7.29
CA GLN A 20 -1.68 8.57 -6.76
C GLN A 20 -1.80 7.82 -5.43
N ASN A 21 -1.24 6.62 -5.33
CA ASN A 21 -1.23 5.85 -4.09
C ASN A 21 -0.43 6.57 -2.99
N GLU A 22 0.79 7.00 -3.29
CA GLU A 22 1.64 7.72 -2.33
C GLU A 22 0.94 8.98 -1.81
N GLN A 23 0.38 9.80 -2.70
CA GLN A 23 -0.35 11.00 -2.31
C GLN A 23 -1.54 10.66 -1.40
N ARG A 24 -2.37 9.67 -1.76
CA ARG A 24 -3.55 9.29 -0.97
C ARG A 24 -3.16 8.72 0.40
N ILE A 25 -2.11 7.91 0.46
CA ILE A 25 -1.66 7.25 1.69
C ILE A 25 -0.98 8.24 2.64
N GLU A 26 -0.06 9.08 2.14
CA GLU A 26 0.69 10.02 2.97
C GLU A 26 -0.15 11.23 3.41
N ALA A 27 -1.04 11.75 2.56
CA ALA A 27 -1.94 12.85 2.90
C ALA A 27 -3.15 12.39 3.73
N GLY A 28 -3.53 11.12 3.65
CA GLY A 28 -4.72 10.58 4.29
C GLY A 28 -6.04 10.88 3.57
N TYR A 29 -6.01 11.63 2.46
CA TYR A 29 -7.16 11.96 1.63
C TYR A 29 -6.77 12.13 0.17
N TRP A 30 -7.76 12.14 -0.72
CA TRP A 30 -7.61 12.50 -2.13
C TRP A 30 -8.37 13.80 -2.40
N PRO A 31 -7.73 14.86 -2.94
CA PRO A 31 -8.41 16.11 -3.26
C PRO A 31 -9.52 15.89 -4.29
N GLU A 32 -10.73 16.38 -4.02
CA GLU A 32 -11.87 16.21 -4.93
C GLU A 32 -11.65 16.87 -6.30
N GLU A 33 -10.87 17.96 -6.33
CA GLU A 33 -10.52 18.69 -7.55
C GLU A 33 -9.59 17.87 -8.47
N LEU A 34 -8.86 16.91 -7.89
CA LEU A 34 -7.98 16.01 -8.63
C LEU A 34 -8.74 14.73 -8.99
N MET A 35 -9.67 14.84 -9.95
CA MET A 35 -10.36 13.64 -10.45
C MET A 35 -9.34 12.63 -10.98
N PRO A 36 -9.44 11.34 -10.55
CA PRO A 36 -8.57 10.31 -11.09
C PRO A 36 -8.73 10.26 -12.61
N GLN A 37 -7.63 10.42 -13.33
CA GLN A 37 -7.68 10.33 -14.78
C GLN A 37 -8.03 8.89 -15.17
N LYS A 38 -8.96 8.72 -16.11
CA LYS A 38 -9.25 7.41 -16.71
C LYS A 38 -8.05 6.99 -17.55
N VAL A 39 -7.27 6.09 -17.02
CA VAL A 39 -6.09 5.53 -17.69
C VAL A 39 -6.36 4.07 -18.04
N ASP A 40 -6.00 3.67 -19.25
CA ASP A 40 -6.04 2.26 -19.64
C ASP A 40 -4.81 1.53 -19.06
N TYR A 41 -5.03 0.72 -18.04
CA TYR A 41 -4.04 -0.13 -17.39
C TYR A 41 -3.99 -1.57 -17.94
N SER A 42 -4.75 -1.90 -19.01
CA SER A 42 -4.90 -3.26 -19.53
C SER A 42 -3.57 -3.91 -19.91
N LYS A 43 -2.63 -3.12 -20.44
CA LYS A 43 -1.30 -3.55 -20.89
C LYS A 43 -0.23 -3.57 -19.78
N LEU A 44 -0.57 -3.16 -18.57
CA LEU A 44 0.38 -3.12 -17.45
C LEU A 44 0.46 -4.47 -16.73
N GLY A 45 1.53 -4.63 -15.97
CA GLY A 45 1.78 -5.82 -15.17
C GLY A 45 0.86 -5.97 -13.96
N LEU A 46 1.03 -7.05 -13.23
CA LEU A 46 0.21 -7.36 -12.05
C LEU A 46 0.41 -6.33 -10.94
N SER A 47 1.63 -5.80 -10.79
CA SER A 47 1.97 -4.77 -9.80
C SER A 47 1.14 -3.50 -9.98
N GLU A 48 1.13 -2.96 -11.19
CA GLU A 48 0.40 -1.73 -11.51
C GLU A 48 -1.11 -1.93 -11.44
N LYS A 49 -1.60 -3.10 -11.84
CA LYS A 49 -3.02 -3.47 -11.70
C LYS A 49 -3.41 -3.58 -10.23
N SER A 50 -2.56 -4.19 -9.40
CA SER A 50 -2.77 -4.24 -7.95
C SER A 50 -2.82 -2.83 -7.35
N ALA A 51 -1.89 -1.97 -7.72
CA ALA A 51 -1.86 -0.58 -7.27
C ALA A 51 -3.10 0.22 -7.72
N MET A 52 -3.58 0.00 -8.94
CA MET A 52 -4.81 0.63 -9.45
C MET A 52 -6.05 0.17 -8.66
N HIS A 53 -6.24 -1.14 -8.50
CA HIS A 53 -7.39 -1.68 -7.74
C HIS A 53 -7.34 -1.22 -6.28
N PHE A 54 -6.15 -1.16 -5.69
CA PHE A 54 -5.97 -0.66 -4.33
C PHE A 54 -6.33 0.81 -4.19
N PHE A 55 -5.84 1.67 -5.11
CA PHE A 55 -6.18 3.10 -5.13
C PHE A 55 -7.70 3.32 -5.24
N ASN A 56 -8.35 2.65 -6.18
CA ASN A 56 -9.80 2.73 -6.34
C ASN A 56 -10.54 2.26 -5.08
N SER A 57 -10.01 1.22 -4.41
CA SER A 57 -10.56 0.72 -3.14
C SER A 57 -10.45 1.74 -2.01
N LEU A 58 -9.34 2.49 -1.95
CA LEU A 58 -9.19 3.59 -1.00
C LEU A 58 -10.24 4.68 -1.24
N LEU A 59 -10.47 5.05 -2.51
CA LEU A 59 -11.52 6.04 -2.86
C LEU A 59 -12.93 5.53 -2.55
N ALA A 60 -13.21 4.25 -2.81
CA ALA A 60 -14.49 3.63 -2.45
C ALA A 60 -14.69 3.58 -0.94
N PHE A 61 -13.64 3.26 -0.19
CA PHE A 61 -13.64 3.26 1.27
C PHE A 61 -13.95 4.65 1.85
N ASP A 62 -13.32 5.71 1.31
CA ASP A 62 -13.59 7.09 1.72
C ASP A 62 -15.06 7.49 1.52
N LYS A 63 -15.65 7.02 0.41
CA LYS A 63 -17.07 7.25 0.07
C LYS A 63 -18.03 6.31 0.80
N LYS A 64 -17.51 5.37 1.60
CA LYS A 64 -18.27 4.29 2.25
C LYS A 64 -19.07 3.44 1.24
N ASP A 65 -18.56 3.29 0.03
CA ASP A 65 -19.18 2.51 -1.05
C ASP A 65 -18.67 1.06 -1.02
N ALA A 66 -19.33 0.23 -0.24
CA ALA A 66 -18.99 -1.19 -0.10
C ALA A 66 -19.16 -1.96 -1.43
N THR A 67 -20.07 -1.53 -2.29
CA THR A 67 -20.32 -2.18 -3.59
C THR A 67 -19.17 -1.90 -4.55
N ALA A 68 -18.75 -0.65 -4.67
CA ALA A 68 -17.58 -0.29 -5.48
C ALA A 68 -16.31 -1.00 -4.96
N LEU A 69 -16.11 -1.04 -3.64
CA LEU A 69 -14.96 -1.74 -3.05
C LEU A 69 -14.97 -3.24 -3.36
N GLN A 70 -16.12 -3.92 -3.29
CA GLN A 70 -16.25 -5.33 -3.66
C GLN A 70 -15.91 -5.56 -5.14
N LEU A 71 -16.34 -4.68 -6.04
CA LEU A 71 -16.01 -4.78 -7.47
C LEU A 71 -14.51 -4.69 -7.74
N GLU A 72 -13.79 -3.86 -6.99
CA GLU A 72 -12.33 -3.75 -7.09
C GLU A 72 -11.63 -5.02 -6.56
N ILE A 73 -12.10 -5.59 -5.45
CA ILE A 73 -11.61 -6.88 -4.92
C ILE A 73 -11.80 -7.99 -5.96
N ASP A 74 -13.01 -8.10 -6.53
CA ASP A 74 -13.31 -9.11 -7.54
C ASP A 74 -12.48 -8.89 -8.82
N GLY A 75 -12.24 -7.63 -9.18
CA GLY A 75 -11.37 -7.24 -10.27
C GLY A 75 -9.95 -7.75 -10.08
N LEU A 76 -9.37 -7.49 -8.91
CA LEU A 76 -8.01 -7.91 -8.60
C LEU A 76 -7.87 -9.44 -8.47
N ASN A 77 -8.86 -10.12 -7.89
CA ASN A 77 -8.90 -11.58 -7.84
C ASN A 77 -8.89 -12.21 -9.24
N ARG A 78 -9.63 -11.63 -10.19
CA ARG A 78 -9.58 -12.08 -11.60
C ARG A 78 -8.20 -11.86 -12.22
N GLN A 79 -7.51 -10.76 -11.93
CA GLN A 79 -6.14 -10.53 -12.42
C GLN A 79 -5.15 -11.52 -11.78
N LEU A 80 -5.26 -11.78 -10.48
CA LEU A 80 -4.44 -12.76 -9.78
C LEU A 80 -4.61 -14.16 -10.38
N SER A 81 -5.86 -14.60 -10.60
CA SER A 81 -6.16 -15.91 -11.21
C SER A 81 -5.57 -16.05 -12.61
N LYS A 82 -5.65 -15.00 -13.43
CA LYS A 82 -5.03 -15.00 -14.78
C LYS A 82 -3.50 -15.04 -14.68
N ALA A 83 -2.92 -14.27 -13.76
CA ALA A 83 -1.47 -14.23 -13.59
C ALA A 83 -0.91 -15.56 -13.07
N SER A 84 -1.62 -16.25 -12.18
CA SER A 84 -1.19 -17.54 -11.65
C SER A 84 -1.03 -18.63 -12.71
N LEU A 85 -1.79 -18.55 -13.80
CA LEU A 85 -1.68 -19.50 -14.93
C LEU A 85 -0.43 -19.22 -15.81
N LEU A 86 0.20 -18.06 -15.65
CA LEU A 86 1.35 -17.63 -16.45
C LEU A 86 2.68 -17.80 -15.72
N VAL A 87 2.65 -18.09 -14.42
CA VAL A 87 3.86 -18.36 -13.62
C VAL A 87 4.25 -19.80 -13.83
N ASN A 88 5.45 -20.04 -14.39
CA ASN A 88 6.02 -21.38 -14.41
C ASN A 88 6.61 -21.76 -13.05
N ASP A 89 6.72 -23.08 -12.78
CA ASP A 89 7.22 -23.59 -11.47
C ASP A 89 8.67 -23.22 -11.17
N GLU A 90 9.46 -22.88 -12.16
CA GLU A 90 10.87 -22.55 -11.99
C GLU A 90 11.09 -21.15 -11.44
N GLY A 91 10.06 -20.31 -11.34
CA GLY A 91 10.12 -18.99 -10.70
C GLY A 91 11.11 -18.00 -11.32
N ILE A 92 11.63 -18.32 -12.48
CA ILE A 92 12.63 -17.51 -13.17
C ILE A 92 11.92 -16.31 -13.80
N ALA A 93 12.01 -15.17 -13.13
CA ALA A 93 11.91 -13.90 -13.82
C ALA A 93 13.10 -13.85 -14.78
N MET A 94 12.89 -14.23 -16.03
CA MET A 94 13.93 -14.10 -17.02
C MET A 94 14.35 -12.64 -17.08
N CYS A 95 15.60 -12.35 -16.77
CA CYS A 95 16.24 -11.09 -17.10
C CYS A 95 16.12 -10.87 -18.61
N SER A 96 15.09 -10.17 -19.04
CA SER A 96 14.93 -9.89 -20.44
C SER A 96 14.47 -8.46 -20.65
N ALA A 97 15.21 -7.76 -21.46
CA ALA A 97 14.70 -6.59 -22.16
C ALA A 97 13.58 -7.10 -23.10
N GLY A 98 12.33 -6.75 -22.82
CA GLY A 98 11.22 -7.16 -23.69
C GLY A 98 9.91 -7.43 -22.93
N PRO A 99 8.93 -8.10 -23.58
CA PRO A 99 7.59 -8.32 -23.03
C PRO A 99 7.56 -9.12 -21.72
N THR A 100 8.62 -9.84 -21.39
CA THR A 100 8.74 -10.63 -20.16
C THR A 100 9.04 -9.79 -18.90
N ARG A 101 9.41 -8.51 -19.03
CA ARG A 101 9.60 -7.61 -17.89
C ARG A 101 8.38 -7.50 -16.98
N TYR A 102 7.20 -7.71 -17.53
CA TYR A 102 5.93 -7.66 -16.82
C TYR A 102 5.33 -9.05 -16.56
N ALA A 103 6.12 -10.11 -16.78
CA ALA A 103 5.67 -11.46 -16.49
C ALA A 103 5.41 -11.59 -14.96
N PRO A 104 4.31 -12.25 -14.57
CA PRO A 104 4.01 -12.45 -13.16
C PRO A 104 5.03 -13.40 -12.54
N THR A 105 5.42 -13.11 -11.29
CA THR A 105 6.32 -13.95 -10.48
C THR A 105 5.56 -14.53 -9.30
N LYS A 106 6.04 -15.63 -8.70
CA LYS A 106 5.48 -16.19 -7.46
C LYS A 106 5.42 -15.12 -6.36
N GLU A 107 6.47 -14.31 -6.26
CA GLU A 107 6.55 -13.20 -5.31
C GLU A 107 5.51 -12.11 -5.61
N GLY A 108 5.31 -11.76 -6.89
CA GLY A 108 4.27 -10.83 -7.33
C GLY A 108 2.86 -11.34 -7.02
N LEU A 109 2.60 -12.65 -7.16
CA LEU A 109 1.33 -13.25 -6.76
C LEU A 109 1.10 -13.13 -5.25
N LYS A 110 2.12 -13.42 -4.42
CA LYS A 110 2.05 -13.29 -2.96
C LYS A 110 1.78 -11.84 -2.55
N LYS A 111 2.51 -10.88 -3.11
CA LYS A 111 2.28 -9.43 -2.85
C LYS A 111 0.88 -8.99 -3.27
N THR A 112 0.34 -9.52 -4.36
CA THR A 112 -1.06 -9.25 -4.76
C THR A 112 -2.06 -9.81 -3.75
N GLN A 113 -1.80 -10.98 -3.16
CA GLN A 113 -2.65 -11.54 -2.09
C GLN A 113 -2.64 -10.66 -0.84
N VAL A 114 -1.48 -10.08 -0.47
CA VAL A 114 -1.42 -9.08 0.61
C VAL A 114 -2.38 -7.93 0.32
N VAL A 115 -2.31 -7.35 -0.88
CA VAL A 115 -3.19 -6.23 -1.29
C VAL A 115 -4.66 -6.64 -1.24
N ILE A 116 -5.02 -7.84 -1.70
CA ILE A 116 -6.39 -8.35 -1.62
C ILE A 116 -6.87 -8.40 -0.17
N HIS A 117 -6.08 -8.97 0.75
CA HIS A 117 -6.46 -9.03 2.18
C HIS A 117 -6.60 -7.64 2.80
N GLN A 118 -5.78 -6.66 2.39
CA GLN A 118 -5.93 -5.27 2.79
C GLN A 118 -7.28 -4.68 2.32
N MET A 119 -7.68 -4.96 1.08
CA MET A 119 -8.96 -4.50 0.53
C MET A 119 -10.14 -5.21 1.21
N GLU A 120 -10.03 -6.51 1.46
CA GLU A 120 -11.04 -7.29 2.21
C GLU A 120 -11.22 -6.76 3.65
N ALA A 121 -10.12 -6.36 4.31
CA ALA A 121 -10.18 -5.73 5.62
C ALA A 121 -10.94 -4.39 5.58
N MET A 122 -10.68 -3.55 4.57
CA MET A 122 -11.43 -2.31 4.38
C MET A 122 -12.94 -2.59 4.16
N LEU A 123 -13.27 -3.60 3.38
CA LEU A 123 -14.67 -3.99 3.14
C LEU A 123 -15.36 -4.49 4.42
N ALA A 124 -14.67 -5.33 5.20
CA ALA A 124 -15.18 -5.81 6.50
C ALA A 124 -15.39 -4.64 7.47
N GLN A 125 -14.48 -3.67 7.47
CA GLN A 125 -14.59 -2.45 8.28
C GLN A 125 -15.81 -1.60 7.88
N LEU A 126 -16.10 -1.44 6.58
CA LEU A 126 -17.31 -0.75 6.12
C LEU A 126 -18.60 -1.48 6.55
N LYS A 127 -18.55 -2.80 6.67
CA LYS A 127 -19.67 -3.64 7.13
C LYS A 127 -19.79 -3.69 8.65
N GLY A 128 -18.86 -3.10 9.41
CA GLY A 128 -18.84 -3.14 10.87
C GLY A 128 -18.39 -4.50 11.44
N ASP A 129 -17.78 -5.37 10.64
CA ASP A 129 -17.29 -6.68 11.03
C ASP A 129 -15.84 -6.58 11.55
N ALA A 130 -15.69 -6.22 12.82
CA ALA A 130 -14.39 -6.06 13.45
C ALA A 130 -13.58 -7.37 13.51
N PRO A 131 -14.16 -8.54 13.86
CA PRO A 131 -13.42 -9.81 13.84
C PRO A 131 -12.86 -10.15 12.46
N LEU A 132 -13.65 -10.01 11.39
CA LEU A 132 -13.18 -10.27 10.03
C LEU A 132 -12.13 -9.23 9.59
N THR A 133 -12.31 -7.95 9.98
CA THR A 133 -11.31 -6.90 9.71
C THR A 133 -9.95 -7.30 10.30
N GLU A 134 -9.93 -7.70 11.57
CA GLU A 134 -8.68 -8.11 12.23
C GLU A 134 -8.07 -9.35 11.58
N GLU A 135 -8.88 -10.37 11.29
CA GLU A 135 -8.43 -11.59 10.60
C GLU A 135 -7.71 -11.25 9.28
N ARG A 136 -8.31 -10.36 8.47
CA ARG A 136 -7.76 -9.99 7.17
C ARG A 136 -6.49 -9.17 7.29
N LEU A 137 -6.42 -8.23 8.24
CA LEU A 137 -5.21 -7.46 8.53
C LEU A 137 -4.07 -8.33 9.04
N ALA A 138 -4.35 -9.25 9.96
CA ALA A 138 -3.36 -10.19 10.47
C ALA A 138 -2.82 -11.09 9.34
N LYS A 139 -3.69 -11.55 8.43
CA LYS A 139 -3.27 -12.35 7.28
C LYS A 139 -2.43 -11.55 6.28
N ALA A 140 -2.79 -10.29 6.04
CA ALA A 140 -2.00 -9.39 5.20
C ALA A 140 -0.59 -9.18 5.78
N THR A 141 -0.47 -8.91 7.09
CA THR A 141 0.83 -8.71 7.75
C THR A 141 1.68 -9.99 7.77
N GLN A 142 1.06 -11.15 8.01
CA GLN A 142 1.76 -12.43 7.94
C GLN A 142 2.37 -12.65 6.55
N LEU A 143 1.58 -12.50 5.49
CA LEU A 143 2.06 -12.69 4.12
C LEU A 143 3.09 -11.62 3.71
N GLU A 144 2.91 -10.37 4.11
CA GLU A 144 3.89 -9.31 3.83
C GLU A 144 5.22 -9.60 4.54
N GLY A 145 5.20 -10.14 5.76
CA GLY A 145 6.40 -10.54 6.49
C GLY A 145 7.22 -11.63 5.79
N GLU A 146 6.58 -12.41 4.92
CA GLU A 146 7.22 -13.46 4.11
C GLU A 146 7.70 -12.94 2.74
N CYS A 147 7.39 -11.69 2.38
CA CYS A 147 7.76 -11.12 1.10
C CYS A 147 9.18 -10.55 1.13
N SER A 148 9.89 -10.67 0.01
CA SER A 148 11.14 -9.96 -0.21
C SER A 148 10.88 -8.49 -0.56
N TYR A 149 11.76 -7.61 -0.08
CA TYR A 149 11.74 -6.18 -0.43
C TYR A 149 12.76 -5.93 -1.53
N ASP A 150 12.26 -5.64 -2.73
CA ASP A 150 13.09 -5.34 -3.89
C ASP A 150 13.45 -3.84 -3.91
N ALA A 151 14.55 -3.50 -4.57
CA ALA A 151 14.88 -2.11 -4.87
C ALA A 151 13.90 -1.55 -5.91
N GLY A 152 13.40 -0.34 -5.68
CA GLY A 152 12.47 0.34 -6.59
C GLY A 152 11.15 0.76 -5.93
N PRO A 153 10.16 1.21 -6.73
CA PRO A 153 8.84 1.56 -6.20
C PRO A 153 8.20 0.37 -5.50
N PRO A 154 7.60 0.57 -4.31
CA PRO A 154 7.05 -0.53 -3.55
C PRO A 154 5.84 -1.15 -4.27
N PHE A 155 5.81 -2.48 -4.39
CA PHE A 155 4.64 -3.21 -4.88
C PHE A 155 3.43 -3.00 -3.94
N ILE A 156 3.68 -3.10 -2.64
CA ILE A 156 2.68 -2.82 -1.60
C ILE A 156 2.86 -1.35 -1.19
N ALA A 157 2.03 -0.46 -1.76
CA ALA A 157 2.12 0.98 -1.54
C ALA A 157 1.80 1.37 -0.09
N TYR A 158 0.83 0.70 0.52
CA TYR A 158 0.48 0.86 1.92
C TYR A 158 0.90 -0.40 2.69
N PRO A 159 2.03 -0.39 3.42
CA PRO A 159 2.44 -1.55 4.22
C PRO A 159 1.31 -2.04 5.11
N SER A 160 1.03 -3.34 5.08
CA SER A 160 -0.09 -3.92 5.84
C SER A 160 0.08 -3.74 7.35
N PHE A 161 1.31 -3.71 7.83
CA PHE A 161 1.64 -3.39 9.22
C PHE A 161 1.17 -1.97 9.60
N GLU A 162 1.29 -0.98 8.71
CA GLU A 162 0.79 0.38 8.96
C GLU A 162 -0.74 0.40 8.98
N GLN A 163 -1.39 -0.26 8.02
CA GLN A 163 -2.85 -0.35 7.98
C GLN A 163 -3.41 -1.05 9.22
N TYR A 164 -2.76 -2.12 9.67
CA TYR A 164 -3.16 -2.84 10.89
C TYR A 164 -2.94 -1.97 12.14
N GLY A 165 -1.80 -1.28 12.22
CA GLY A 165 -1.52 -0.33 13.30
C GLY A 165 -2.55 0.81 13.38
N ASP A 166 -2.92 1.40 12.24
CA ASP A 166 -3.94 2.45 12.16
C ASP A 166 -5.31 1.93 12.65
N TRP A 167 -5.70 0.71 12.23
CA TRP A 167 -6.94 0.09 12.68
C TRP A 167 -6.93 -0.21 14.19
N LEU A 168 -5.83 -0.75 14.72
CA LEU A 168 -5.68 -1.03 16.16
C LEU A 168 -5.78 0.24 17.01
N LEU A 169 -5.18 1.36 16.55
CA LEU A 169 -5.35 2.66 17.21
C LEU A 169 -6.82 3.09 17.25
N ALA A 170 -7.54 2.91 16.15
CA ALA A 170 -8.97 3.22 16.07
C ALA A 170 -9.82 2.31 16.99
N GLN A 171 -9.32 1.11 17.34
CA GLN A 171 -9.93 0.20 18.31
C GLN A 171 -9.46 0.45 19.76
N ASN A 172 -8.71 1.53 20.01
CA ASN A 172 -8.14 1.84 21.32
C ASN A 172 -7.21 0.73 21.88
N ARG A 173 -6.40 0.14 20.97
CA ARG A 173 -5.40 -0.92 21.26
C ARG A 173 -3.99 -0.42 20.94
N PRO A 174 -3.48 0.62 21.65
CA PRO A 174 -2.24 1.29 21.26
C PRO A 174 -0.97 0.43 21.47
N GLU A 175 -0.95 -0.49 22.43
CA GLU A 175 0.20 -1.40 22.61
C GLU A 175 0.41 -2.28 21.38
N GLU A 176 -0.66 -2.86 20.88
CA GLU A 176 -0.61 -3.73 19.70
C GLU A 176 -0.31 -2.92 18.44
N ALA A 177 -0.88 -1.72 18.32
CA ALA A 177 -0.55 -0.80 17.24
C ALA A 177 0.94 -0.45 17.22
N LEU A 178 1.55 -0.18 18.39
CA LEU A 178 2.98 0.09 18.51
C LEU A 178 3.84 -1.06 17.97
N VAL A 179 3.44 -2.31 18.23
CA VAL A 179 4.12 -3.49 17.67
C VAL A 179 4.08 -3.46 16.15
N GLN A 180 2.93 -3.16 15.55
CA GLN A 180 2.76 -3.13 14.09
C GLN A 180 3.61 -2.02 13.46
N PHE A 181 3.58 -0.80 14.01
CA PHE A 181 4.41 0.30 13.50
C PHE A 181 5.91 0.02 13.64
N ASN A 182 6.35 -0.61 14.73
CA ASN A 182 7.74 -1.03 14.89
C ASN A 182 8.14 -2.07 13.81
N GLN A 183 7.25 -3.02 13.50
CA GLN A 183 7.50 -4.00 12.45
C GLN A 183 7.60 -3.34 11.07
N SER A 184 6.72 -2.37 10.75
CA SER A 184 6.84 -1.59 9.53
C SER A 184 8.19 -0.87 9.43
N LEU A 185 8.62 -0.22 10.52
CA LEU A 185 9.88 0.51 10.58
C LEU A 185 11.12 -0.39 10.54
N SER A 186 11.04 -1.65 10.97
CA SER A 186 12.14 -2.62 10.82
C SER A 186 12.39 -2.94 9.35
N ASN A 187 11.34 -3.02 8.56
CA ASN A 187 11.40 -3.34 7.13
C ASN A 187 11.74 -2.10 6.27
N ARG A 188 11.21 -0.94 6.65
CA ARG A 188 11.35 0.34 5.93
C ARG A 188 11.67 1.46 6.90
N LYS A 189 12.95 1.63 7.20
CA LYS A 189 13.43 2.67 8.12
C LYS A 189 12.97 4.06 7.66
N ASN A 190 12.58 4.90 8.62
CA ASN A 190 12.27 6.31 8.40
C ASN A 190 11.02 6.59 7.54
N ARG A 191 10.13 5.62 7.39
CA ARG A 191 8.84 5.86 6.72
C ARG A 191 7.99 6.78 7.58
N ASN A 192 7.63 7.95 7.02
CA ASN A 192 7.00 9.05 7.75
C ASN A 192 5.64 8.66 8.35
N LYS A 193 4.81 7.94 7.59
CA LYS A 193 3.51 7.46 8.08
C LYS A 193 3.67 6.51 9.28
N ALA A 194 4.58 5.55 9.21
CA ALA A 194 4.84 4.62 10.32
C ALA A 194 5.39 5.34 11.55
N LEU A 195 6.27 6.34 11.38
CA LEU A 195 6.78 7.15 12.49
C LEU A 195 5.65 7.95 13.15
N ARG A 196 4.73 8.54 12.37
CA ARG A 196 3.55 9.25 12.91
C ARG A 196 2.61 8.31 13.67
N GLY A 197 2.36 7.12 13.11
CA GLY A 197 1.56 6.09 13.79
C GLY A 197 2.19 5.64 15.10
N LYS A 198 3.51 5.42 15.11
CA LYS A 198 4.27 5.11 16.33
C LYS A 198 4.15 6.21 17.37
N ILE A 199 4.26 7.48 16.98
CA ILE A 199 4.07 8.62 17.89
C ILE A 199 2.66 8.58 18.49
N ALA A 200 1.62 8.41 17.67
CA ALA A 200 0.24 8.37 18.15
C ALA A 200 0.02 7.21 19.15
N ALA A 201 0.59 6.03 18.89
CA ALA A 201 0.52 4.90 19.80
C ALA A 201 1.24 5.20 21.14
N LEU A 202 2.45 5.78 21.10
CA LEU A 202 3.20 6.13 22.29
C LEU A 202 2.48 7.20 23.13
N GLU A 203 1.85 8.17 22.50
CA GLU A 203 1.06 9.21 23.19
C GLU A 203 -0.19 8.63 23.85
N ALA A 204 -0.90 7.73 23.16
CA ALA A 204 -2.04 7.03 23.74
C ALA A 204 -1.64 6.20 24.98
N LEU A 205 -0.39 5.71 25.01
CA LEU A 205 0.20 4.99 26.15
C LEU A 205 0.83 5.92 27.21
N SER A 206 0.72 7.24 27.07
CA SER A 206 1.38 8.22 27.95
C SER A 206 2.92 8.12 27.98
N ARG A 207 3.54 7.49 26.97
CA ARG A 207 5.00 7.33 26.80
C ARG A 207 5.58 8.56 26.08
N THR A 208 5.40 9.73 26.68
CA THR A 208 5.65 11.03 26.04
C THR A 208 7.10 11.28 25.66
N ASP A 209 8.07 10.77 26.44
CA ASP A 209 9.49 10.99 26.16
C ASP A 209 9.94 10.18 24.95
N GLU A 210 9.48 8.94 24.80
CA GLU A 210 9.73 8.14 23.62
C GLU A 210 9.07 8.76 22.38
N ALA A 211 7.87 9.30 22.50
CA ALA A 211 7.22 10.03 21.41
C ALA A 211 8.04 11.26 20.96
N LYS A 212 8.67 12.00 21.89
CA LYS A 212 9.58 13.12 21.57
C LYS A 212 10.81 12.65 20.78
N GLU A 213 11.41 11.53 21.17
CA GLU A 213 12.56 10.96 20.46
C GLU A 213 12.20 10.61 19.01
N VAL A 214 11.04 9.95 18.79
CA VAL A 214 10.57 9.63 17.45
C VAL A 214 10.27 10.90 16.62
N ARG A 215 9.71 11.95 17.24
CA ARG A 215 9.51 13.24 16.57
C ARG A 215 10.83 13.90 16.13
N ALA A 216 11.87 13.80 16.94
CA ALA A 216 13.19 14.32 16.58
C ALA A 216 13.73 13.68 15.28
N VAL A 217 13.47 12.40 15.07
CA VAL A 217 13.83 11.69 13.83
C VAL A 217 13.13 12.34 12.61
N ILE A 218 11.82 12.61 12.69
CA ILE A 218 11.08 13.26 11.59
C ILE A 218 11.67 14.66 11.29
N VAL A 219 11.98 15.43 12.32
CA VAL A 219 12.54 16.79 12.15
C VAL A 219 13.90 16.76 11.46
N GLN A 220 14.77 15.80 11.81
CA GLN A 220 16.07 15.65 11.15
C GLN A 220 15.94 15.42 9.64
N PHE A 221 15.00 14.56 9.21
CA PHE A 221 14.81 14.28 7.77
C PHE A 221 14.22 15.47 7.04
N THR A 222 13.25 16.17 7.62
CA THR A 222 12.62 17.34 6.98
C THR A 222 13.56 18.53 6.90
N SER A 223 14.47 18.71 7.85
CA SER A 223 15.49 19.76 7.79
C SER A 223 16.60 19.44 6.78
N ALA A 224 17.05 18.18 6.68
CA ALA A 224 18.01 17.74 5.68
C ALA A 224 17.50 17.92 4.25
N GLN A 225 16.21 17.63 3.99
CA GLN A 225 15.58 17.87 2.69
C GLN A 225 15.53 19.36 2.31
N LYS A 226 15.30 20.26 3.25
CA LYS A 226 15.33 21.71 3.00
C LYS A 226 16.71 22.25 2.67
N VAL A 227 17.78 21.63 3.16
CA VAL A 227 19.17 22.00 2.84
C VAL A 227 19.60 21.47 1.48
N ALA A 228 19.16 20.26 1.12
CA ALA A 228 19.49 19.66 -0.20
C ALA A 228 18.70 20.28 -1.38
N ALA A 229 17.62 21.02 -1.12
CA ALA A 229 16.78 21.68 -2.11
C ALA A 229 17.19 23.15 -2.38
N ARG A 230 18.27 23.64 -1.78
CA ARG A 230 18.90 24.95 -2.01
C ARG A 230 20.18 24.80 -2.81
#